data_e19ff936a2f053f9684316cfa9e80bd7
#
_entry.id   e19ff936a2f053f9684316cfa9e80bd7
#
_cell.length_a   1.000
_cell.length_b   1.000
_cell.length_c   1.000
_cell.angle_alpha   90.00
_cell.angle_beta   90.00
_cell.angle_gamma   90.00
#
_symmetry.space_group_name_H-M   'P 1'
#
loop_
_entity.id
_entity.type
_entity.pdbx_description
1 polymer ?
#
loop_
_entity_poly.entity_id
_entity_poly.type
_entity_poly.pdbx_seq_one_letter_code
_entity_poly.pdbx_strand_id
1 'polypeptide(L)'
;MDNKLKGLFCYLLGWLTGIIFYVTDKDSFVRFHAMQSILTFGGLTVLDIICSILGNLGLGLWVVMGPIKDLIGLASLVLWILLMVKAYQGELFKLPIVGDMAENYAGKDASV
;
A
#
# COMPACT_ATOMS: atom_id res chain seq x y z
N MET A 1 16.22 14.50 -5.14
CA MET A 1 14.78 14.48 -4.87
C MET A 1 14.53 14.49 -3.38
N ASP A 2 13.61 15.32 -2.93
CA ASP A 2 13.24 15.44 -1.53
C ASP A 2 12.65 14.13 -1.00
N ASN A 3 12.92 13.79 0.26
CA ASN A 3 12.37 12.56 0.88
C ASN A 3 10.84 12.56 0.93
N LYS A 4 10.22 13.73 1.06
CA LYS A 4 8.77 13.85 1.01
C LYS A 4 8.22 13.45 -0.36
N LEU A 5 8.89 13.87 -1.43
CA LEU A 5 8.52 13.48 -2.78
C LEU A 5 8.76 11.99 -3.00
N LYS A 6 9.86 11.45 -2.48
CA LYS A 6 10.10 10.01 -2.57
C LYS A 6 9.03 9.21 -1.85
N GLY A 7 8.62 9.68 -0.66
CA GLY A 7 7.53 9.06 0.09
C GLY A 7 6.22 9.07 -0.71
N LEU A 8 5.91 10.20 -1.36
CA LEU A 8 4.74 10.29 -2.22
C LEU A 8 4.84 9.31 -3.38
N PHE A 9 6.00 9.25 -4.04
CA PHE A 9 6.20 8.35 -5.17
C PHE A 9 6.15 6.87 -4.76
N CYS A 10 6.44 6.55 -3.49
CA CYS A 10 6.27 5.17 -3.01
C CYS A 10 4.85 4.67 -3.20
N TYR A 11 3.88 5.57 -3.19
CA TYR A 11 2.47 5.20 -3.34
C TYR A 11 1.91 5.46 -4.74
N LEU A 12 2.65 6.21 -5.59
CA LEU A 12 2.12 6.69 -6.87
C LEU A 12 1.65 5.55 -7.77
N LEU A 13 2.47 4.53 -7.96
CA LEU A 13 2.12 3.34 -8.74
C LEU A 13 1.83 2.14 -7.81
N GLY A 14 1.42 2.42 -6.58
CA GLY A 14 1.12 1.41 -5.60
C GLY A 14 2.37 0.63 -5.19
N TRP A 15 2.23 -0.69 -5.08
CA TRP A 15 3.31 -1.53 -4.58
C TRP A 15 4.53 -1.57 -5.51
N LEU A 16 4.35 -1.26 -6.80
CA LEU A 16 5.44 -1.33 -7.78
C LEU A 16 6.54 -0.30 -7.49
N THR A 17 6.17 0.99 -7.35
CA THR A 17 7.13 2.03 -6.98
C THR A 17 7.64 1.82 -5.57
N GLY A 18 6.81 1.24 -4.68
CA GLY A 18 7.23 0.89 -3.34
C GLY A 18 8.42 -0.06 -3.35
N ILE A 19 8.38 -1.09 -4.17
CA ILE A 19 9.50 -2.04 -4.30
C ILE A 19 10.76 -1.30 -4.75
N ILE A 20 10.64 -0.46 -5.77
CA ILE A 20 11.77 0.27 -6.32
C ILE A 20 12.45 1.10 -5.24
N PHE A 21 11.69 1.90 -4.50
CA PHE A 21 12.26 2.75 -3.47
C PHE A 21 12.76 1.97 -2.26
N TYR A 22 12.12 0.86 -1.92
CA TYR A 22 12.55 0.03 -0.80
C TYR A 22 13.95 -0.54 -1.04
N VAL A 23 14.24 -0.97 -2.26
CA VAL A 23 15.53 -1.59 -2.57
C VAL A 23 16.60 -0.56 -2.94
N THR A 24 16.23 0.63 -3.38
CA THR A 24 17.20 1.63 -3.85
C THR A 24 17.50 2.74 -2.86
N ASP A 25 16.60 3.02 -1.93
CA ASP A 25 16.79 4.10 -0.98
C ASP A 25 17.13 3.56 0.41
N LYS A 26 17.99 4.27 1.12
CA LYS A 26 18.45 3.87 2.46
C LYS A 26 17.80 4.67 3.58
N ASP A 27 17.10 5.75 3.25
CA ASP A 27 16.43 6.59 4.25
C ASP A 27 15.28 5.83 4.89
N SER A 28 15.23 5.83 6.23
CA SER A 28 14.20 5.10 6.98
C SER A 28 12.79 5.57 6.67
N PHE A 29 12.60 6.88 6.50
CA PHE A 29 11.28 7.44 6.16
C PHE A 29 10.80 6.92 4.81
N VAL A 30 11.68 6.95 3.80
CA VAL A 30 11.34 6.47 2.46
C VAL A 30 11.07 4.97 2.49
N ARG A 31 11.91 4.21 3.18
CA ARG A 31 11.73 2.76 3.29
C ARG A 31 10.44 2.39 4.03
N PHE A 32 10.06 3.16 5.06
CA PHE A 32 8.80 2.93 5.76
C PHE A 32 7.61 3.07 4.79
N HIS A 33 7.54 4.19 4.06
CA HIS A 33 6.46 4.40 3.12
C HIS A 33 6.50 3.41 1.97
N ALA A 34 7.69 3.04 1.51
CA ALA A 34 7.84 2.03 0.47
C ALA A 34 7.29 0.68 0.93
N MET A 35 7.66 0.25 2.13
CA MET A 35 7.16 -1.03 2.66
C MET A 35 5.66 -0.97 2.95
N GLN A 36 5.17 0.14 3.50
CA GLN A 36 3.73 0.28 3.73
C GLN A 36 2.95 0.22 2.41
N SER A 37 3.48 0.82 1.35
CA SER A 37 2.90 0.73 0.02
C SER A 37 2.85 -0.71 -0.48
N ILE A 38 3.97 -1.43 -0.36
CA ILE A 38 4.06 -2.83 -0.78
C ILE A 38 3.02 -3.68 -0.03
N LEU A 39 2.99 -3.57 1.29
CA LEU A 39 2.09 -4.37 2.11
C LEU A 39 0.62 -4.01 1.87
N THR A 40 0.31 -2.72 1.77
CA THR A 40 -1.07 -2.27 1.61
C THR A 40 -1.59 -2.62 0.22
N PHE A 41 -0.93 -2.12 -0.81
CA PHE A 41 -1.45 -2.27 -2.18
C PHE A 41 -1.14 -3.63 -2.76
N GLY A 42 -0.04 -4.25 -2.37
CA GLY A 42 0.24 -5.64 -2.70
C GLY A 42 -0.80 -6.56 -2.10
N GLY A 43 -1.14 -6.35 -0.82
CA GLY A 43 -2.18 -7.12 -0.13
C GLY A 43 -3.55 -6.93 -0.78
N LEU A 44 -3.92 -5.68 -1.10
CA LEU A 44 -5.18 -5.40 -1.78
C LEU A 44 -5.23 -6.03 -3.17
N THR A 45 -4.12 -6.02 -3.89
CA THR A 45 -4.03 -6.68 -5.20
C THR A 45 -4.25 -8.19 -5.08
N VAL A 46 -3.63 -8.82 -4.08
CA VAL A 46 -3.80 -10.25 -3.83
C VAL A 46 -5.27 -10.57 -3.50
N LEU A 47 -5.89 -9.76 -2.65
CA LEU A 47 -7.31 -9.94 -2.31
C LEU A 47 -8.19 -9.79 -3.55
N ASP A 48 -7.90 -8.81 -4.40
CA ASP A 48 -8.66 -8.62 -5.63
C ASP A 48 -8.54 -9.83 -6.56
N ILE A 49 -7.34 -10.38 -6.68
CA ILE A 49 -7.10 -11.56 -7.49
C ILE A 49 -7.89 -12.77 -6.93
N ILE A 50 -7.84 -12.96 -5.61
CA ILE A 50 -8.58 -14.04 -4.97
C ILE A 50 -10.08 -13.91 -5.22
N CYS A 51 -10.63 -12.70 -5.05
CA CYS A 51 -12.04 -12.44 -5.33
C CYS A 51 -12.38 -12.71 -6.80
N SER A 52 -11.49 -12.37 -7.72
CA SER A 52 -11.70 -12.63 -9.15
C SER A 52 -11.75 -14.13 -9.44
N ILE A 53 -10.83 -14.88 -8.85
CA ILE A 53 -10.80 -16.35 -9.03
C ILE A 53 -12.07 -16.96 -8.48
N LEU A 54 -12.47 -16.60 -7.26
CA LEU A 54 -13.69 -17.15 -6.64
C LEU A 54 -14.94 -16.77 -7.44
N GLY A 55 -15.00 -15.53 -7.94
CA GLY A 55 -16.14 -15.09 -8.75
C GLY A 55 -16.28 -15.83 -10.05
N ASN A 56 -15.18 -16.36 -10.59
CA ASN A 56 -15.17 -17.05 -11.89
C ASN A 56 -15.34 -18.58 -11.78
N LEU A 57 -15.64 -19.10 -10.59
CA LEU A 57 -15.86 -20.54 -10.42
C LEU A 57 -17.19 -21.04 -10.98
N GLY A 58 -18.01 -20.15 -11.53
CA GLY A 58 -19.24 -20.57 -12.21
C GLY A 58 -20.42 -20.89 -11.30
N LEU A 59 -20.29 -20.64 -9.99
CA LEU A 59 -21.34 -20.91 -9.01
C LEU A 59 -22.18 -19.68 -8.67
N GLY A 60 -22.12 -18.64 -9.51
CA GLY A 60 -22.82 -17.39 -9.25
C GLY A 60 -22.17 -16.56 -8.15
N LEU A 61 -20.96 -16.91 -7.74
CA LEU A 61 -20.24 -16.22 -6.67
C LEU A 61 -19.89 -14.78 -7.04
N TRP A 62 -19.85 -14.46 -8.31
CA TRP A 62 -19.56 -13.09 -8.75
C TRP A 62 -20.58 -12.08 -8.22
N VAL A 63 -21.80 -12.53 -7.91
CA VAL A 63 -22.84 -11.67 -7.32
C VAL A 63 -22.39 -11.14 -5.96
N VAL A 64 -21.65 -11.96 -5.21
CA VAL A 64 -21.10 -11.58 -3.90
C VAL A 64 -19.72 -10.93 -4.07
N MET A 65 -18.87 -11.50 -4.92
CA MET A 65 -17.49 -11.04 -5.10
C MET A 65 -17.40 -9.70 -5.82
N GLY A 66 -18.34 -9.41 -6.74
CA GLY A 66 -18.35 -8.15 -7.47
C GLY A 66 -18.43 -6.93 -6.53
N PRO A 67 -19.45 -6.85 -5.65
CA PRO A 67 -19.51 -5.76 -4.66
C PRO A 67 -18.31 -5.71 -3.74
N ILE A 68 -17.76 -6.86 -3.35
CA ILE A 68 -16.55 -6.91 -2.52
C ILE A 68 -15.37 -6.29 -3.25
N LYS A 69 -15.19 -6.60 -4.54
CA LYS A 69 -14.13 -6.01 -5.36
C LYS A 69 -14.32 -4.51 -5.52
N ASP A 70 -15.55 -4.04 -5.65
CA ASP A 70 -15.85 -2.60 -5.73
C ASP A 70 -15.46 -1.89 -4.44
N LEU A 71 -15.73 -2.50 -3.28
CA LEU A 71 -15.31 -1.97 -1.99
C LEU A 71 -13.79 -1.94 -1.85
N ILE A 72 -13.12 -2.99 -2.30
CA ILE A 72 -11.64 -3.04 -2.30
C ILE A 72 -11.08 -1.92 -3.16
N GLY A 73 -11.65 -1.72 -4.35
CA GLY A 73 -11.22 -0.65 -5.25
C GLY A 73 -11.42 0.74 -4.65
N LEU A 74 -12.58 0.97 -4.03
CA LEU A 74 -12.86 2.25 -3.40
C LEU A 74 -11.92 2.50 -2.21
N ALA A 75 -11.73 1.48 -1.37
CA ALA A 75 -10.81 1.56 -0.24
C ALA A 75 -9.38 1.83 -0.71
N SER A 76 -8.96 1.16 -1.79
CA SER A 76 -7.64 1.36 -2.38
C SER A 76 -7.45 2.80 -2.85
N LEU A 77 -8.46 3.36 -3.50
CA LEU A 77 -8.40 4.73 -3.99
C LEU A 77 -8.28 5.73 -2.84
N VAL A 78 -9.09 5.56 -1.81
CA VAL A 78 -9.07 6.44 -0.63
C VAL A 78 -7.71 6.34 0.07
N LEU A 79 -7.23 5.12 0.29
CA LEU A 79 -5.94 4.90 0.93
C LEU A 79 -4.80 5.46 0.09
N TRP A 80 -4.86 5.28 -1.21
CA TRP A 80 -3.84 5.79 -2.13
C TRP A 80 -3.67 7.30 -2.00
N ILE A 81 -4.78 8.03 -2.08
CA ILE A 81 -4.76 9.48 -1.95
C ILE A 81 -4.29 9.90 -0.55
N LEU A 82 -4.85 9.28 0.49
CA LEU A 82 -4.52 9.59 1.87
C LEU A 82 -3.03 9.38 2.16
N LEU A 83 -2.50 8.23 1.75
CA LEU A 83 -1.10 7.90 2.01
C LEU A 83 -0.15 8.78 1.22
N MET A 84 -0.50 9.12 -0.02
CA MET A 84 0.29 10.07 -0.82
C MET A 84 0.38 11.42 -0.15
N VAL A 85 -0.75 11.95 0.34
CA VAL A 85 -0.80 13.25 1.00
C VAL A 85 0.01 13.23 2.29
N LYS A 86 -0.17 12.19 3.11
CA LYS A 86 0.55 12.07 4.37
C LYS A 86 2.06 11.92 4.17
N ALA A 87 2.47 11.16 3.18
CA ALA A 87 3.88 11.00 2.85
C ALA A 87 4.49 12.34 2.40
N TYR A 88 3.77 13.07 1.57
CA TYR A 88 4.23 14.38 1.11
C TYR A 88 4.34 15.39 2.26
N GLN A 89 3.49 15.25 3.27
CA GLN A 89 3.56 16.09 4.47
C GLN A 89 4.72 15.72 5.40
N GLY A 90 5.43 14.64 5.09
CA GLY A 90 6.55 14.18 5.91
C GLY A 90 6.13 13.38 7.13
N GLU A 91 4.90 12.92 7.19
CA GLU A 91 4.38 12.17 8.33
C GLU A 91 4.57 10.67 8.17
N LEU A 92 4.82 9.99 9.30
CA LEU A 92 4.83 8.53 9.36
C LEU A 92 3.43 8.05 9.71
N PHE A 93 2.49 8.25 8.78
CA PHE A 93 1.12 7.83 8.99
C PHE A 93 1.03 6.31 8.88
N LYS A 94 0.77 5.65 10.01
CA LYS A 94 0.73 4.19 10.07
C LYS A 94 -0.69 3.69 9.93
N LEU A 95 -0.91 2.78 8.99
CA LEU A 95 -2.16 2.05 8.90
C LEU A 95 -2.21 1.01 10.02
N PRO A 96 -3.40 0.65 10.52
CA PRO A 96 -3.52 -0.40 11.54
C PRO A 96 -2.87 -1.69 11.04
N ILE A 97 -2.06 -2.32 11.88
CA ILE A 97 -1.32 -3.57 11.59
C ILE A 97 -0.25 -3.39 10.52
N VAL A 98 -0.63 -2.91 9.33
CA VAL A 98 0.29 -2.74 8.19
C VAL A 98 1.39 -1.74 8.51
N GLY A 99 1.05 -0.64 9.18
CA GLY A 99 2.03 0.38 9.55
C GLY A 99 3.09 -0.16 10.49
N ASP A 100 2.71 -0.99 11.46
CA ASP A 100 3.67 -1.60 12.37
C ASP A 100 4.57 -2.59 11.64
N MET A 101 4.02 -3.37 10.74
CA MET A 101 4.82 -4.28 9.90
C MET A 101 5.80 -3.51 9.03
N ALA A 102 5.35 -2.40 8.43
CA ALA A 102 6.22 -1.57 7.59
C ALA A 102 7.36 -0.98 8.41
N GLU A 103 7.09 -0.55 9.64
CA GLU A 103 8.11 -0.02 10.54
C GLU A 103 9.14 -1.10 10.88
N ASN A 104 8.71 -2.32 11.16
CA ASN A 104 9.61 -3.41 11.46
C ASN A 104 10.55 -3.72 10.29
N TYR A 105 10.04 -3.67 9.05
CA TYR A 105 10.85 -3.95 7.88
C TYR A 105 11.72 -2.77 7.44
N ALA A 106 11.28 -1.54 7.74
CA ALA A 106 12.06 -0.35 7.38
C ALA A 106 13.19 -0.07 8.37
N GLY A 107 13.04 -0.54 9.61
CA GLY A 107 13.97 -0.29 10.70
C GLY A 107 13.36 0.64 11.73
N LYS A 108 13.83 0.52 12.98
CA LYS A 108 13.28 1.28 14.10
C LYS A 108 13.49 2.79 13.96
N ASP A 109 14.48 3.19 13.18
CA ASP A 109 14.78 4.61 12.98
C ASP A 109 13.66 5.36 12.26
N ALA A 110 12.83 4.63 11.53
CA ALA A 110 11.72 5.23 10.79
C ALA A 110 10.67 5.87 11.70
N SER A 111 10.56 5.39 12.93
CA SER A 111 9.57 5.90 13.89
C SER A 111 10.03 7.13 14.66
N VAL A 112 11.25 7.56 14.45
CA VAL A 112 11.84 8.67 15.19
C VAL A 112 11.64 10.01 14.48
#